data_23bde71eb4ef34c3dcd25e5e447005ba
#
_entry.id   23bde71eb4ef34c3dcd25e5e447005ba
#
_cell.length_a   1.000
_cell.length_b   1.000
_cell.length_c   1.000
_cell.angle_alpha   90.00
_cell.angle_beta   90.00
_cell.angle_gamma   90.00
#
_symmetry.space_group_name_H-M   'P 1'
#
loop_
_entity.id
_entity.type
_entity.pdbx_description
1 polymer ?
#
loop_
_entity_poly.entity_id
_entity_poly.type
_entity_poly.pdbx_seq_one_letter_code
_entity_poly.pdbx_strand_id
1 'polypeptide(L)'
;MLSGETSVGSYPARCVEQLDKIAKNAERFPGLGYEKALTVNVDKQHVAVHAVALAEALNAEGIVVITRRGLTADYVTTARPQSVPIFAFTNNSQTRRRLALNRAVRAHRIAFSSDPEKTLQRSFDLLREREGLNKACKLVVISDVLANQPTEAIQIRNLT
;
A
#
# COMPACT_ATOMS: atom_id res chain seq x y z
N MET A 1 -5.94 6.91 22.19
CA MET A 1 -6.98 7.85 21.70
C MET A 1 -6.58 9.23 22.17
N LEU A 2 -6.68 10.25 21.35
CA LEU A 2 -6.52 11.66 21.70
C LEU A 2 -7.89 12.34 21.77
N SER A 3 -8.06 13.28 22.70
CA SER A 3 -9.32 13.95 22.94
C SER A 3 -9.10 15.40 23.37
N GLY A 4 -9.38 15.75 24.64
CA GLY A 4 -9.24 17.09 25.16
C GLY A 4 -7.84 17.65 25.10
N GLU A 5 -6.82 16.80 25.24
CA GLU A 5 -5.40 17.19 25.16
C GLU A 5 -5.00 17.77 23.80
N THR A 6 -5.70 17.41 22.73
CA THR A 6 -5.48 17.95 21.39
C THR A 6 -6.46 19.05 21.00
N SER A 7 -7.70 19.03 21.53
CA SER A 7 -8.73 19.99 21.15
C SER A 7 -8.71 21.28 21.99
N VAL A 8 -8.38 21.19 23.28
CA VAL A 8 -8.36 22.33 24.23
C VAL A 8 -7.09 22.38 25.09
N GLY A 9 -6.20 21.40 24.96
CA GLY A 9 -4.96 21.32 25.74
C GLY A 9 -3.91 22.33 25.27
N SER A 10 -2.91 22.58 26.12
CA SER A 10 -1.84 23.52 25.82
C SER A 10 -0.77 23.05 24.86
N TYR A 11 -0.73 21.72 24.55
CA TYR A 11 0.33 21.10 23.75
C TYR A 11 -0.20 20.14 22.69
N PRO A 12 -1.12 20.55 21.80
CA PRO A 12 -1.77 19.64 20.86
C PRO A 12 -0.78 18.95 19.91
N ALA A 13 0.23 19.66 19.41
CA ALA A 13 1.25 19.09 18.53
C ALA A 13 2.06 18.00 19.21
N ARG A 14 2.47 18.21 20.47
CA ARG A 14 3.22 17.20 21.24
C ARG A 14 2.40 15.93 21.50
N CYS A 15 1.10 16.06 21.70
CA CYS A 15 0.21 14.92 21.87
C CYS A 15 0.18 14.05 20.59
N VAL A 16 0.10 14.68 19.42
CA VAL A 16 0.14 13.98 18.13
C VAL A 16 1.50 13.32 17.89
N GLU A 17 2.61 14.04 18.15
CA GLU A 17 3.96 13.47 18.06
C GLU A 17 4.14 12.24 18.96
N GLN A 18 3.63 12.32 20.19
CA GLN A 18 3.71 11.21 21.12
C GLN A 18 2.90 10.01 20.65
N LEU A 19 1.69 10.24 20.10
CA LEU A 19 0.88 9.19 19.52
C LEU A 19 1.58 8.54 18.31
N ASP A 20 2.19 9.33 17.44
CA ASP A 20 2.96 8.84 16.30
C ASP A 20 4.15 7.96 16.75
N LYS A 21 4.90 8.39 17.78
CA LYS A 21 5.99 7.59 18.35
C LYS A 21 5.50 6.26 18.92
N ILE A 22 4.37 6.29 19.64
CA ILE A 22 3.77 5.08 20.22
C ILE A 22 3.31 4.13 19.10
N ALA A 23 2.63 4.64 18.06
CA ALA A 23 2.17 3.86 16.93
C ALA A 23 3.34 3.19 16.18
N LYS A 24 4.37 3.97 15.84
CA LYS A 24 5.58 3.46 15.19
C LYS A 24 6.31 2.40 16.01
N ASN A 25 6.33 2.57 17.33
CA ASN A 25 6.94 1.57 18.21
C ASN A 25 6.08 0.30 18.27
N ALA A 26 4.77 0.43 18.40
CA ALA A 26 3.84 -0.70 18.43
C ALA A 26 3.85 -1.49 17.11
N GLU A 27 3.99 -0.83 15.97
CA GLU A 27 4.07 -1.47 14.65
C GLU A 27 5.30 -2.36 14.45
N ARG A 28 6.36 -2.19 15.26
CA ARG A 28 7.56 -3.04 15.23
C ARG A 28 7.32 -4.42 15.82
N PHE A 29 6.30 -4.58 16.67
CA PHE A 29 5.99 -5.88 17.22
C PHE A 29 5.32 -6.77 16.17
N PRO A 30 5.73 -8.04 16.07
CA PRO A 30 5.04 -8.98 15.21
C PRO A 30 3.57 -9.05 15.64
N GLY A 31 2.67 -9.06 14.70
CA GLY A 31 1.24 -9.23 14.98
C GLY A 31 0.95 -10.59 15.62
N LEU A 32 -0.30 -10.80 16.00
CA LEU A 32 -0.78 -12.07 16.56
C LEU A 32 -0.85 -13.21 15.50
N GLY A 33 -0.39 -12.95 14.27
CA GLY A 33 -0.36 -13.95 13.20
C GLY A 33 -1.72 -14.20 12.55
N TYR A 34 -2.70 -13.34 12.77
CA TYR A 34 -4.04 -13.48 12.18
C TYR A 34 -4.02 -13.42 10.64
N GLU A 35 -2.99 -12.83 10.05
CA GLU A 35 -2.78 -12.85 8.60
C GLU A 35 -2.62 -14.27 8.04
N LYS A 36 -2.22 -15.24 8.88
CA LYS A 36 -2.10 -16.66 8.54
C LYS A 36 -3.43 -17.41 8.60
N ALA A 37 -4.40 -16.87 9.32
CA ALA A 37 -5.74 -17.45 9.51
C ALA A 37 -6.75 -16.84 8.53
N LEU A 38 -6.39 -16.72 7.25
CA LEU A 38 -7.30 -16.22 6.24
C LEU A 38 -8.49 -17.15 6.09
N THR A 39 -9.68 -16.69 6.51
CA THR A 39 -10.92 -17.46 6.49
C THR A 39 -11.66 -17.39 5.15
N VAL A 40 -11.29 -16.44 4.29
CA VAL A 40 -11.91 -16.23 2.98
C VAL A 40 -10.93 -16.67 1.89
N ASN A 41 -11.30 -17.72 1.18
CA ASN A 41 -10.47 -18.30 0.13
C ASN A 41 -10.85 -17.70 -1.23
N VAL A 42 -10.35 -16.48 -1.49
CA VAL A 42 -10.51 -15.80 -2.78
C VAL A 42 -9.15 -15.56 -3.44
N ASP A 43 -9.09 -15.65 -4.76
CA ASP A 43 -7.86 -15.55 -5.54
C ASP A 43 -7.07 -14.27 -5.21
N LYS A 44 -7.76 -13.14 -5.06
CA LYS A 44 -7.14 -11.84 -4.68
C LYS A 44 -6.38 -11.88 -3.35
N GLN A 45 -6.86 -12.65 -2.40
CA GLN A 45 -6.17 -12.85 -1.12
C GLN A 45 -4.89 -13.65 -1.30
N HIS A 46 -4.95 -14.74 -2.06
CA HIS A 46 -3.77 -15.54 -2.39
C HIS A 46 -2.72 -14.70 -3.14
N VAL A 47 -3.15 -13.94 -4.14
CA VAL A 47 -2.28 -13.01 -4.88
C VAL A 47 -1.62 -12.02 -3.90
N ALA A 48 -2.38 -11.41 -2.99
CA ALA A 48 -1.86 -10.44 -2.03
C ALA A 48 -0.81 -11.05 -1.08
N VAL A 49 -1.10 -12.23 -0.52
CA VAL A 49 -0.17 -12.94 0.38
C VAL A 49 1.13 -13.30 -0.32
N HIS A 50 1.05 -13.86 -1.53
CA HIS A 50 2.24 -14.24 -2.28
C HIS A 50 3.03 -13.03 -2.79
N ALA A 51 2.36 -11.93 -3.12
CA ALA A 51 3.03 -10.68 -3.50
C ALA A 51 3.78 -10.06 -2.31
N VAL A 52 3.22 -10.11 -1.10
CA VAL A 52 3.92 -9.66 0.12
C VAL A 52 5.15 -10.54 0.37
N ALA A 53 4.98 -11.88 0.34
CA ALA A 53 6.09 -12.81 0.52
C ALA A 53 7.20 -12.61 -0.52
N LEU A 54 6.82 -12.38 -1.78
CA LEU A 54 7.76 -12.10 -2.88
C LEU A 54 8.51 -10.78 -2.64
N ALA A 55 7.79 -9.72 -2.24
CA ALA A 55 8.38 -8.41 -2.00
C ALA A 55 9.39 -8.44 -0.85
N GLU A 56 9.06 -9.11 0.24
CA GLU A 56 9.97 -9.32 1.38
C GLU A 56 11.20 -10.15 0.99
N ALA A 57 11.02 -11.27 0.27
CA ALA A 57 12.12 -12.11 -0.18
C ALA A 57 13.08 -11.41 -1.15
N LEU A 58 12.57 -10.48 -1.95
CA LEU A 58 13.39 -9.71 -2.90
C LEU A 58 13.98 -8.44 -2.29
N ASN A 59 13.66 -8.11 -1.03
CA ASN A 59 13.93 -6.80 -0.44
C ASN A 59 13.48 -5.66 -1.37
N ALA A 60 12.25 -5.77 -1.89
CA ALA A 60 11.70 -4.79 -2.82
C ALA A 60 11.49 -3.44 -2.11
N GLU A 61 11.65 -2.34 -2.85
CA GLU A 61 11.43 -0.98 -2.34
C GLU A 61 9.95 -0.66 -2.08
N GLY A 62 9.04 -1.47 -2.64
CA GLY A 62 7.61 -1.32 -2.41
C GLY A 62 6.74 -2.31 -3.18
N ILE A 63 5.48 -2.39 -2.75
CA ILE A 63 4.42 -3.11 -3.45
C ILE A 63 3.52 -2.07 -4.10
N VAL A 64 3.45 -2.07 -5.42
CA VAL A 64 2.56 -1.19 -6.21
C VAL A 64 1.24 -1.90 -6.43
N VAL A 65 0.15 -1.26 -6.01
CA VAL A 65 -1.21 -1.80 -6.18
C VAL A 65 -2.04 -0.81 -6.99
N ILE A 66 -2.47 -1.22 -8.18
CA ILE A 66 -3.37 -0.40 -9.01
C ILE A 66 -4.78 -0.95 -8.84
N THR A 67 -5.69 -0.17 -8.26
CA THR A 67 -7.02 -0.63 -7.88
C THR A 67 -8.07 0.46 -8.00
N ARG A 68 -9.28 0.13 -8.46
CA ARG A 68 -10.39 1.10 -8.55
C ARG A 68 -11.08 1.29 -7.21
N ARG A 69 -11.44 0.21 -6.53
CA ARG A 69 -12.21 0.19 -5.29
C ARG A 69 -11.36 0.03 -4.03
N GLY A 70 -10.07 -0.25 -4.17
CA GLY A 70 -9.14 -0.40 -3.06
C GLY A 70 -9.09 -1.79 -2.45
N LEU A 71 -9.89 -2.74 -2.90
CA LEU A 71 -10.01 -4.06 -2.29
C LEU A 71 -8.69 -4.84 -2.30
N THR A 72 -7.96 -4.80 -3.41
CA THR A 72 -6.65 -5.46 -3.51
C THR A 72 -5.64 -4.84 -2.53
N ALA A 73 -5.67 -3.51 -2.35
CA ALA A 73 -4.82 -2.86 -1.36
C ALA A 73 -5.20 -3.24 0.08
N ASP A 74 -6.50 -3.42 0.36
CA ASP A 74 -6.97 -3.92 1.65
C ASP A 74 -6.42 -5.32 1.94
N TYR A 75 -6.44 -6.23 0.96
CA TYR A 75 -5.87 -7.57 1.11
C TYR A 75 -4.36 -7.55 1.33
N VAL A 76 -3.62 -6.71 0.59
CA VAL A 76 -2.17 -6.56 0.80
C VAL A 76 -1.87 -6.03 2.21
N THR A 77 -2.66 -5.05 2.69
CA THR A 77 -2.55 -4.55 4.07
C THR A 77 -2.83 -5.66 5.10
N THR A 78 -3.85 -6.48 4.85
CA THR A 78 -4.22 -7.60 5.73
C THR A 78 -3.12 -8.67 5.76
N ALA A 79 -2.42 -8.90 4.66
CA ALA A 79 -1.24 -9.78 4.60
C ALA A 79 -0.02 -9.22 5.37
N ARG A 80 -0.12 -7.98 5.86
CA ARG A 80 0.76 -7.34 6.84
C ARG A 80 2.26 -7.36 6.46
N PRO A 81 2.67 -6.71 5.36
CA PRO A 81 4.09 -6.57 5.05
C PRO A 81 4.82 -5.91 6.23
N GLN A 82 6.01 -6.43 6.58
CA GLN A 82 6.77 -5.96 7.75
C GLN A 82 7.70 -4.80 7.42
N SER A 83 8.41 -4.89 6.30
CA SER A 83 9.43 -3.93 5.90
C SER A 83 9.11 -3.15 4.63
N VAL A 84 8.16 -3.63 3.84
CA VAL A 84 7.89 -3.10 2.49
C VAL A 84 6.65 -2.21 2.49
N PRO A 85 6.73 -0.93 2.06
CA PRO A 85 5.57 -0.04 1.93
C PRO A 85 4.65 -0.45 0.78
N ILE A 86 3.36 -0.08 0.91
CA ILE A 86 2.34 -0.32 -0.11
C ILE A 86 2.02 1.01 -0.81
N PHE A 87 2.28 1.10 -2.09
CA PHE A 87 1.93 2.25 -2.94
C PHE A 87 0.63 1.95 -3.69
N ALA A 88 -0.48 2.45 -3.19
CA ALA A 88 -1.80 2.21 -3.76
C ALA A 88 -2.21 3.33 -4.73
N PHE A 89 -2.49 2.97 -5.97
CA PHE A 89 -2.93 3.89 -7.01
C PHE A 89 -4.39 3.64 -7.37
N THR A 90 -5.19 4.70 -7.35
CA THR A 90 -6.61 4.66 -7.71
C THR A 90 -7.02 5.89 -8.51
N ASN A 91 -8.06 5.79 -9.31
CA ASN A 91 -8.65 6.93 -10.00
C ASN A 91 -9.76 7.62 -9.19
N ASN A 92 -10.10 7.09 -8.02
CA ASN A 92 -11.18 7.57 -7.17
C ASN A 92 -10.65 8.29 -5.91
N SER A 93 -11.07 9.54 -5.71
CA SER A 93 -10.64 10.36 -4.57
C SER A 93 -11.12 9.84 -3.21
N GLN A 94 -12.32 9.25 -3.16
CA GLN A 94 -12.87 8.68 -1.93
C GLN A 94 -12.10 7.42 -1.53
N THR A 95 -11.83 6.53 -2.50
CA THR A 95 -11.00 5.34 -2.30
C THR A 95 -9.59 5.73 -1.82
N ARG A 96 -8.96 6.74 -2.43
CA ARG A 96 -7.65 7.23 -1.98
C ARG A 96 -7.67 7.68 -0.52
N ARG A 97 -8.69 8.45 -0.11
CA ARG A 97 -8.80 8.92 1.29
C ARG A 97 -9.00 7.77 2.27
N ARG A 98 -9.82 6.79 1.90
CA ARG A 98 -10.04 5.60 2.72
C ARG A 98 -8.78 4.77 2.89
N LEU A 99 -8.05 4.53 1.80
CA LEU A 99 -6.82 3.75 1.82
C LEU A 99 -5.69 4.40 2.63
N ALA A 100 -5.71 5.72 2.81
CA ALA A 100 -4.73 6.42 3.65
C ALA A 100 -4.84 6.05 5.14
N LEU A 101 -5.93 5.39 5.56
CA LEU A 101 -6.09 4.87 6.92
C LEU A 101 -5.48 3.47 7.12
N ASN A 102 -5.11 2.81 6.04
CA ASN A 102 -4.56 1.46 6.09
C ASN A 102 -3.07 1.49 6.47
N ARG A 103 -2.65 0.50 7.28
CA ARG A 103 -1.25 0.34 7.68
C ARG A 103 -0.34 0.18 6.46
N ALA A 104 0.79 0.88 6.47
CA ALA A 104 1.84 0.88 5.45
C ALA A 104 1.39 1.37 4.06
N VAL A 105 0.16 1.88 3.89
CA VAL A 105 -0.37 2.34 2.60
C VAL A 105 -0.08 3.81 2.38
N ARG A 106 0.57 4.12 1.27
CA ARG A 106 0.69 5.45 0.69
C ARG A 106 -0.20 5.51 -0.55
N ALA A 107 -1.34 6.20 -0.40
CA ALA A 107 -2.39 6.21 -1.42
C ALA A 107 -2.29 7.42 -2.35
N HIS A 108 -2.19 7.17 -3.64
CA HIS A 108 -2.10 8.18 -4.68
C HIS A 108 -3.30 8.12 -5.62
N ARG A 109 -3.67 9.28 -6.15
CA ARG A 109 -4.70 9.37 -7.19
C ARG A 109 -4.04 9.65 -8.54
N ILE A 110 -4.35 8.78 -9.51
CA ILE A 110 -3.93 8.94 -10.91
C ILE A 110 -5.11 8.69 -11.85
N ALA A 111 -5.04 9.24 -13.05
CA ALA A 111 -5.96 8.86 -14.11
C ALA A 111 -5.51 7.54 -14.74
N PHE A 112 -6.42 6.57 -14.86
CA PHE A 112 -6.16 5.32 -15.55
C PHE A 112 -6.28 5.52 -17.05
N SER A 113 -5.37 4.93 -17.78
CA SER A 113 -5.39 4.84 -19.24
C SER A 113 -6.10 3.54 -19.68
N SER A 114 -6.60 3.52 -20.91
CA SER A 114 -7.00 2.28 -21.59
C SER A 114 -5.80 1.37 -21.87
N ASP A 115 -4.60 1.97 -21.96
CA ASP A 115 -3.33 1.25 -22.04
C ASP A 115 -2.78 1.02 -20.62
N PRO A 116 -2.69 -0.25 -20.20
CA PRO A 116 -2.17 -0.62 -18.88
C PRO A 116 -0.76 -0.11 -18.61
N GLU A 117 0.12 -0.19 -19.59
CA GLU A 117 1.52 0.20 -19.41
C GLU A 117 1.65 1.72 -19.17
N LYS A 118 0.82 2.53 -19.80
CA LYS A 118 0.75 3.97 -19.54
C LYS A 118 0.28 4.30 -18.13
N THR A 119 -0.63 3.49 -17.58
CA THR A 119 -1.06 3.65 -16.18
C THR A 119 0.07 3.31 -15.22
N LEU A 120 0.78 2.22 -15.50
CA LEU A 120 1.94 1.80 -14.71
C LEU A 120 3.07 2.84 -14.77
N GLN A 121 3.38 3.37 -15.95
CA GLN A 121 4.40 4.39 -16.11
C GLN A 121 4.07 5.66 -15.31
N ARG A 122 2.82 6.14 -15.37
CA ARG A 122 2.37 7.28 -14.54
C ARG A 122 2.50 7.01 -13.05
N SER A 123 2.27 5.77 -12.62
CA SER A 123 2.47 5.37 -11.22
C SER A 123 3.94 5.48 -10.83
N PHE A 124 4.84 5.03 -11.69
CA PHE A 124 6.29 5.08 -11.46
C PHE A 124 6.82 6.53 -11.48
N ASP A 125 6.35 7.36 -12.38
CA ASP A 125 6.72 8.78 -12.42
C ASP A 125 6.33 9.48 -11.12
N LEU A 126 5.14 9.18 -10.59
CA LEU A 126 4.69 9.73 -9.33
C LEU A 126 5.49 9.21 -8.12
N LEU A 127 5.93 7.94 -8.14
CA LEU A 127 6.80 7.39 -7.12
C LEU A 127 8.17 8.06 -7.10
N ARG A 128 8.73 8.38 -8.28
CA ARG A 128 9.98 9.16 -8.36
C ARG A 128 9.80 10.55 -7.79
N GLU A 129 8.72 11.23 -8.19
CA GLU A 129 8.47 12.61 -7.81
C GLU A 129 8.15 12.78 -6.32
N ARG A 130 7.30 11.91 -5.75
CA ARG A 130 6.75 12.10 -4.40
C ARG A 130 7.38 11.24 -3.33
N GLU A 131 7.84 10.06 -3.71
CA GLU A 131 8.41 9.11 -2.75
C GLU A 131 9.94 9.04 -2.83
N GLY A 132 10.54 9.75 -3.79
CA GLY A 132 11.98 9.83 -3.95
C GLY A 132 12.62 8.51 -4.39
N LEU A 133 11.85 7.58 -4.98
CA LEU A 133 12.36 6.31 -5.46
C LEU A 133 13.25 6.54 -6.70
N ASN A 134 14.51 6.19 -6.59
CA ASN A 134 15.50 6.38 -7.64
C ASN A 134 15.48 5.24 -8.66
N LYS A 135 16.22 5.44 -9.77
CA LYS A 135 16.47 4.39 -10.79
C LYS A 135 17.09 3.17 -10.14
N ALA A 136 16.71 1.99 -10.64
CA ALA A 136 17.13 0.67 -10.20
C ALA A 136 16.40 0.11 -8.96
N CYS A 137 15.34 0.76 -8.48
CA CYS A 137 14.49 0.18 -7.43
C CYS A 137 13.67 -0.98 -7.98
N LYS A 138 13.62 -2.07 -7.22
CA LYS A 138 12.80 -3.22 -7.53
C LYS A 138 11.42 -3.08 -6.87
N LEU A 139 10.36 -3.22 -7.65
CA LEU A 139 8.99 -3.13 -7.19
C LEU A 139 8.21 -4.41 -7.53
N VAL A 140 7.34 -4.82 -6.62
CA VAL A 140 6.34 -5.87 -6.89
C VAL A 140 5.03 -5.19 -7.23
N VAL A 141 4.47 -5.47 -8.40
CA VAL A 141 3.25 -4.84 -8.91
C VAL A 141 2.11 -5.84 -8.90
N ILE A 142 0.98 -5.43 -8.34
CA ILE A 142 -0.30 -6.15 -8.41
C ILE A 142 -1.29 -5.24 -9.12
N SER A 143 -2.00 -5.79 -10.08
CA SER A 143 -3.03 -5.05 -10.79
C SER A 143 -4.21 -5.93 -11.16
N ASP A 144 -5.41 -5.46 -10.81
CA ASP A 144 -6.69 -6.00 -11.27
C ASP A 144 -7.28 -5.20 -12.44
N VAL A 145 -6.57 -4.16 -12.90
CA VAL A 145 -7.06 -3.16 -13.86
C VAL A 145 -6.27 -3.16 -15.16
N LEU A 146 -5.12 -3.83 -15.19
CA LEU A 146 -4.17 -3.79 -16.30
C LEU A 146 -4.53 -4.73 -17.48
N ALA A 147 -5.65 -5.41 -17.42
CA ALA A 147 -6.15 -6.22 -18.55
C ALA A 147 -7.60 -5.85 -18.86
N ASN A 148 -7.99 -5.96 -20.13
CA ASN A 148 -9.39 -5.86 -20.54
C ASN A 148 -10.26 -7.01 -20.02
N GLN A 149 -9.65 -7.97 -19.33
CA GLN A 149 -10.28 -9.08 -18.62
C GLN A 149 -9.82 -9.07 -17.16
N PRO A 150 -10.61 -9.60 -16.22
CA PRO A 150 -10.23 -9.71 -14.81
C PRO A 150 -9.07 -10.69 -14.64
N THR A 151 -7.85 -10.22 -14.80
CA THR A 151 -6.63 -10.98 -14.62
C THR A 151 -5.90 -10.47 -13.40
N GLU A 152 -5.71 -11.34 -12.44
CA GLU A 152 -4.85 -11.08 -11.27
C GLU A 152 -3.42 -11.48 -11.65
N ALA A 153 -2.50 -10.53 -11.55
CA ALA A 153 -1.10 -10.78 -11.88
C ALA A 153 -0.18 -10.16 -10.84
N ILE A 154 0.89 -10.89 -10.51
CA ILE A 154 2.04 -10.37 -9.76
C ILE A 154 3.19 -10.19 -10.74
N GLN A 155 3.76 -9.01 -10.79
CA GLN A 155 4.89 -8.69 -11.64
C GLN A 155 6.04 -8.13 -10.83
N ILE A 156 7.27 -8.47 -11.20
CA ILE A 156 8.47 -7.79 -10.73
C ILE A 156 8.83 -6.73 -11.77
N ARG A 157 8.93 -5.49 -11.34
CA ARG A 157 9.32 -4.36 -12.21
C ARG A 157 10.49 -3.61 -11.62
N ASN A 158 11.43 -3.23 -12.47
CA ASN A 158 12.47 -2.29 -12.09
C ASN A 158 12.01 -0.88 -12.49
N LEU A 159 12.21 0.06 -11.59
CA LEU A 159 11.98 1.46 -11.87
C LEU A 159 13.14 1.95 -12.74
N THR A 160 12.94 2.01 -14.04
CA THR A 160 13.93 2.48 -15.04
C THR A 160 13.77 3.95 -15.34
#